data_56f1d976aa5b8e1e3ef6ebd449952933
#
_entry.id   56f1d976aa5b8e1e3ef6ebd449952933
#
_cell.length_a   1.000
_cell.length_b   1.000
_cell.length_c   1.000
_cell.angle_alpha   90.00
_cell.angle_beta   90.00
_cell.angle_gamma   90.00
#
_symmetry.space_group_name_H-M   'P 1'
#
loop_
_entity.id
_entity.type
_entity.pdbx_description
1 polymer ?
#
loop_
_entity_poly.entity_id
_entity_poly.type
_entity_poly.pdbx_seq_one_letter_code
_entity_poly.pdbx_strand_id
1 'polypeptide(L)'
;MGYTVYLATVLWLSFRLTNGIFLAGVVVGVETAVYTLTFVVGPLVDRIGDKRWVYVVCYPIQAVASLALGLTYVFGLLTIPLLLVIVVLLAALWDFTWAADSAATRLLFSKDRLFAVTGLGTAIGGGVDIAMYFTAGLTIDLFGVAGGSYLYAGLLAVGAGFAFLLPIPTPNAKRPAYRTGFLEGWALYKGASGKPLRHLAVLQSAYGFFIAAPLLLLTLYVGRFFSSSQVTFAGFYVAYLVGGIIIGIVLGKLNPRGRIGLVGNVALLSTGAVLIVAELVTGSAVASVAVWFLVGVATTARITAFSNYLQGGFPPEVLARISGNNYLFTGITSTAGAFAIGALSTIWSPDALTGVTAVGFIGCAVIGILLQGTRTLAF
;
A
#
# COMPACT_ATOMS: atom_id res chain seq x y z
N MET A 1 -6.30 6.32 7.95
CA MET A 1 -5.75 7.17 9.02
C MET A 1 -4.99 6.34 10.07
N GLY A 2 -5.64 5.48 10.85
CA GLY A 2 -4.93 4.70 11.87
C GLY A 2 -3.88 3.71 11.35
N TYR A 3 -4.09 3.13 10.18
CA TYR A 3 -3.17 2.17 9.57
C TYR A 3 -1.75 2.71 9.39
N THR A 4 -1.61 3.99 9.09
CA THR A 4 -0.32 4.68 8.95
C THR A 4 0.51 4.63 10.24
N VAL A 5 -0.15 4.87 11.40
CA VAL A 5 0.48 4.77 12.73
C VAL A 5 0.90 3.34 13.03
N TYR A 6 0.02 2.38 12.74
CA TYR A 6 0.30 0.96 12.90
C TYR A 6 1.52 0.53 12.08
N LEU A 7 1.54 0.85 10.78
CA LEU A 7 2.63 0.47 9.89
C LEU A 7 3.97 1.05 10.35
N ALA A 8 4.01 2.34 10.70
CA ALA A 8 5.20 2.98 11.24
C ALA A 8 5.68 2.28 12.52
N THR A 9 4.74 1.96 13.43
CA THR A 9 5.04 1.30 14.71
C THR A 9 5.60 -0.11 14.50
N VAL A 10 4.96 -0.93 13.67
CA VAL A 10 5.35 -2.34 13.48
C VAL A 10 6.65 -2.48 12.68
N LEU A 11 6.85 -1.66 11.65
CA LEU A 11 8.12 -1.64 10.92
C LEU A 11 9.29 -1.24 11.82
N TRP A 12 9.11 -0.20 12.62
CA TRP A 12 10.13 0.25 13.54
C TRP A 12 10.41 -0.76 14.66
N LEU A 13 9.36 -1.36 15.20
CA LEU A 13 9.47 -2.45 16.16
C LEU A 13 10.26 -3.63 15.58
N SER A 14 9.93 -4.01 14.35
CA SER A 14 10.60 -5.12 13.67
C SER A 14 12.08 -4.83 13.45
N PHE A 15 12.42 -3.60 13.08
CA PHE A 15 13.80 -3.16 12.94
C PHE A 15 14.55 -3.19 14.28
N ARG A 16 13.92 -2.71 15.36
CA ARG A 16 14.52 -2.68 16.72
C ARG A 16 14.76 -4.07 17.29
N LEU A 17 13.86 -5.02 17.04
CA LEU A 17 13.98 -6.40 17.57
C LEU A 17 15.15 -7.18 16.94
N THR A 18 15.52 -6.86 15.70
CA THR A 18 16.54 -7.63 14.95
C THR A 18 17.73 -6.82 14.52
N ASN A 19 17.75 -5.50 14.79
CA ASN A 19 18.74 -4.55 14.27
C ASN A 19 18.93 -4.63 12.75
N GLY A 20 17.86 -4.97 12.02
CA GLY A 20 17.86 -5.13 10.57
C GLY A 20 16.46 -5.18 9.99
N ILE A 21 16.35 -5.21 8.67
CA ILE A 21 15.06 -5.19 7.98
C ILE A 21 14.52 -6.59 7.66
N PHE A 22 15.17 -7.68 8.09
CA PHE A 22 14.69 -9.04 7.85
C PHE A 22 13.27 -9.22 8.39
N LEU A 23 13.07 -8.93 9.68
CA LEU A 23 11.76 -9.06 10.31
C LEU A 23 10.75 -8.07 9.75
N ALA A 24 11.18 -6.85 9.39
CA ALA A 24 10.33 -5.90 8.70
C ALA A 24 9.87 -6.44 7.33
N GLY A 25 10.76 -7.08 6.58
CA GLY A 25 10.43 -7.76 5.32
C GLY A 25 9.44 -8.91 5.54
N VAL A 26 9.61 -9.71 6.60
CA VAL A 26 8.66 -10.77 6.99
C VAL A 26 7.30 -10.18 7.32
N VAL A 27 7.24 -9.11 8.11
CA VAL A 27 5.99 -8.42 8.49
C VAL A 27 5.27 -7.90 7.26
N VAL A 28 5.96 -7.15 6.39
CA VAL A 28 5.37 -6.63 5.14
C VAL A 28 4.95 -7.77 4.22
N GLY A 29 5.73 -8.84 4.15
CA GLY A 29 5.39 -10.04 3.39
C GLY A 29 4.10 -10.70 3.89
N VAL A 30 3.95 -10.86 5.21
CA VAL A 30 2.74 -11.40 5.82
C VAL A 30 1.53 -10.49 5.58
N GLU A 31 1.68 -9.17 5.74
CA GLU A 31 0.60 -8.22 5.44
C GLU A 31 0.15 -8.30 3.98
N THR A 32 1.10 -8.28 3.04
CA THR A 32 0.77 -8.35 1.61
C THR A 32 0.16 -9.70 1.24
N ALA A 33 0.56 -10.80 1.91
CA ALA A 33 -0.08 -12.10 1.76
C ALA A 33 -1.55 -12.07 2.21
N VAL A 34 -1.84 -11.41 3.32
CA VAL A 34 -3.22 -11.23 3.80
C VAL A 34 -4.02 -10.37 2.82
N TYR A 35 -3.46 -9.24 2.36
CA TYR A 35 -4.14 -8.40 1.34
C TYR A 35 -4.40 -9.12 0.02
N THR A 36 -3.61 -10.13 -0.29
CA THR A 36 -3.90 -10.98 -1.45
C THR A 36 -5.27 -11.68 -1.31
N LEU A 37 -5.78 -11.85 -0.08
CA LEU A 37 -7.09 -12.43 0.20
C LEU A 37 -8.27 -11.48 -0.02
N THR A 38 -8.03 -10.21 -0.37
CA THR A 38 -9.09 -9.21 -0.66
C THR A 38 -10.12 -9.72 -1.67
N PHE A 39 -9.69 -10.56 -2.62
CA PHE A 39 -10.60 -11.18 -3.60
C PHE A 39 -11.65 -12.10 -2.95
N VAL A 40 -11.39 -12.63 -1.74
CA VAL A 40 -12.32 -13.41 -0.92
C VAL A 40 -13.12 -12.51 0.01
N VAL A 41 -12.42 -11.56 0.66
CA VAL A 41 -12.99 -10.65 1.66
C VAL A 41 -14.04 -9.71 1.05
N GLY A 42 -13.77 -9.15 -0.12
CA GLY A 42 -14.71 -8.24 -0.79
C GLY A 42 -16.12 -8.83 -0.94
N PRO A 43 -16.29 -9.98 -1.58
CA PRO A 43 -17.59 -10.66 -1.69
C PRO A 43 -18.22 -11.07 -0.34
N LEU A 44 -17.42 -11.34 0.70
CA LEU A 44 -17.94 -11.60 2.05
C LEU A 44 -18.53 -10.33 2.64
N VAL A 45 -17.82 -9.22 2.55
CA VAL A 45 -18.28 -7.90 2.99
C VAL A 45 -19.53 -7.47 2.20
N ASP A 46 -19.61 -7.75 0.89
CA ASP A 46 -20.79 -7.43 0.09
C ASP A 46 -22.06 -8.13 0.59
N ARG A 47 -21.93 -9.28 1.25
CA ARG A 47 -23.06 -10.00 1.85
C ARG A 47 -23.56 -9.39 3.16
N ILE A 48 -22.76 -8.58 3.83
CA ILE A 48 -23.16 -7.86 5.04
C ILE A 48 -24.12 -6.74 4.61
N GLY A 49 -25.36 -6.78 5.02
CA GLY A 49 -26.38 -5.80 4.65
C GLY A 49 -26.00 -4.40 5.11
N ASP A 50 -25.82 -4.22 6.40
CA ASP A 50 -25.37 -2.96 6.99
C ASP A 50 -23.85 -2.96 7.17
N LYS A 51 -23.15 -2.18 6.35
CA LYS A 51 -21.69 -2.09 6.36
C LYS A 51 -21.12 -1.50 7.65
N ARG A 52 -21.93 -0.78 8.44
CA ARG A 52 -21.50 -0.23 9.75
C ARG A 52 -21.01 -1.31 10.69
N TRP A 53 -21.65 -2.49 10.66
CA TRP A 53 -21.25 -3.59 11.51
C TRP A 53 -19.82 -4.09 11.27
N VAL A 54 -19.30 -3.92 10.07
CA VAL A 54 -17.89 -4.24 9.80
C VAL A 54 -16.98 -3.35 10.65
N TYR A 55 -17.21 -2.04 10.70
CA TYR A 55 -16.41 -1.12 11.50
C TYR A 55 -16.61 -1.33 13.00
N VAL A 56 -17.88 -1.48 13.42
CA VAL A 56 -18.26 -1.68 14.84
C VAL A 56 -17.62 -2.94 15.42
N VAL A 57 -17.39 -3.98 14.60
CA VAL A 57 -16.74 -5.22 15.04
C VAL A 57 -15.22 -5.15 14.86
N CYS A 58 -14.75 -4.72 13.68
CA CYS A 58 -13.33 -4.77 13.37
C CYS A 58 -12.50 -3.76 14.17
N TYR A 59 -12.96 -2.52 14.33
CA TYR A 59 -12.18 -1.49 15.05
C TYR A 59 -11.91 -1.81 16.52
N PRO A 60 -12.89 -2.25 17.34
CA PRO A 60 -12.59 -2.67 18.72
C PRO A 60 -11.62 -3.84 18.80
N ILE A 61 -11.74 -4.84 17.91
CA ILE A 61 -10.82 -6.00 17.90
C ILE A 61 -9.42 -5.52 17.53
N GLN A 62 -9.27 -4.66 16.51
CA GLN A 62 -7.98 -4.06 16.16
C GLN A 62 -7.41 -3.23 17.31
N ALA A 63 -8.25 -2.45 18.01
CA ALA A 63 -7.82 -1.65 19.16
C ALA A 63 -7.27 -2.55 20.28
N VAL A 64 -7.97 -3.62 20.62
CA VAL A 64 -7.52 -4.61 21.63
C VAL A 64 -6.22 -5.29 21.18
N ALA A 65 -6.12 -5.70 19.93
CA ALA A 65 -4.91 -6.31 19.37
C ALA A 65 -3.71 -5.34 19.40
N SER A 66 -3.93 -4.06 19.10
CA SER A 66 -2.89 -3.04 19.19
C SER A 66 -2.48 -2.73 20.63
N LEU A 67 -3.43 -2.68 21.57
CA LEU A 67 -3.13 -2.59 23.00
C LEU A 67 -2.32 -3.79 23.48
N ALA A 68 -2.69 -5.00 23.06
CA ALA A 68 -1.97 -6.22 23.39
C ALA A 68 -0.52 -6.18 22.86
N LEU A 69 -0.31 -5.65 21.65
CA LEU A 69 1.03 -5.45 21.08
C LEU A 69 1.87 -4.52 21.98
N GLY A 70 1.34 -3.37 22.37
CA GLY A 70 2.04 -2.42 23.23
C GLY A 70 2.33 -2.99 24.62
N LEU A 71 1.36 -3.66 25.25
CA LEU A 71 1.50 -4.26 26.57
C LEU A 71 2.52 -5.41 26.58
N THR A 72 2.42 -6.32 25.62
CA THR A 72 3.37 -7.46 25.53
C THR A 72 4.80 -6.99 25.30
N TYR A 73 4.97 -5.89 24.53
CA TYR A 73 6.28 -5.25 24.35
C TYR A 73 6.82 -4.66 25.68
N VAL A 74 6.00 -3.89 26.40
CA VAL A 74 6.40 -3.26 27.70
C VAL A 74 6.77 -4.31 28.75
N PHE A 75 6.02 -5.40 28.82
CA PHE A 75 6.28 -6.48 29.78
C PHE A 75 7.37 -7.47 29.33
N GLY A 76 8.01 -7.26 28.17
CA GLY A 76 9.02 -8.15 27.65
C GLY A 76 8.50 -9.54 27.24
N LEU A 77 7.19 -9.66 27.03
CA LEU A 77 6.51 -10.91 26.63
C LEU A 77 6.36 -11.05 25.12
N LEU A 78 6.72 -10.02 24.35
CA LEU A 78 6.57 -10.01 22.90
C LEU A 78 7.61 -10.94 22.26
N THR A 79 7.11 -12.01 21.66
CA THR A 79 7.90 -12.92 20.82
C THR A 79 7.61 -12.69 19.34
N ILE A 80 8.55 -13.10 18.46
CA ILE A 80 8.33 -12.96 17.00
C ILE A 80 7.06 -13.69 16.53
N PRO A 81 6.76 -14.93 16.94
CA PRO A 81 5.50 -15.58 16.59
C PRO A 81 4.27 -14.79 17.04
N LEU A 82 4.29 -14.24 18.27
CA LEU A 82 3.17 -13.44 18.77
C LEU A 82 2.99 -12.15 17.98
N LEU A 83 4.10 -11.48 17.62
CA LEU A 83 4.07 -10.32 16.74
C LEU A 83 3.40 -10.67 15.39
N LEU A 84 3.81 -11.76 14.75
CA LEU A 84 3.25 -12.18 13.48
C LEU A 84 1.76 -12.53 13.55
N VAL A 85 1.31 -13.18 14.64
CA VAL A 85 -0.11 -13.46 14.88
C VAL A 85 -0.91 -12.14 14.97
N ILE A 86 -0.39 -11.16 15.72
CA ILE A 86 -1.04 -9.85 15.84
C ILE A 86 -1.07 -9.13 14.49
N VAL A 87 0.02 -9.17 13.72
CA VAL A 87 0.10 -8.59 12.37
C VAL A 87 -0.93 -9.21 11.43
N VAL A 88 -1.04 -10.54 11.39
CA VAL A 88 -2.04 -11.25 10.57
C VAL A 88 -3.45 -10.82 10.96
N LEU A 89 -3.74 -10.75 12.25
CA LEU A 89 -5.05 -10.33 12.76
C LEU A 89 -5.37 -8.88 12.34
N LEU A 90 -4.44 -7.96 12.55
CA LEU A 90 -4.62 -6.55 12.20
C LEU A 90 -4.77 -6.35 10.70
N ALA A 91 -3.95 -7.02 9.88
CA ALA A 91 -4.02 -6.97 8.43
C ALA A 91 -5.36 -7.54 7.91
N ALA A 92 -5.81 -8.69 8.43
CA ALA A 92 -7.09 -9.28 8.05
C ALA A 92 -8.27 -8.35 8.37
N LEU A 93 -8.31 -7.79 9.58
CA LEU A 93 -9.37 -6.87 9.98
C LEU A 93 -9.33 -5.56 9.18
N TRP A 94 -8.13 -5.09 8.81
CA TRP A 94 -7.96 -3.95 7.92
C TRP A 94 -8.57 -4.21 6.55
N ASP A 95 -8.33 -5.39 5.98
CA ASP A 95 -8.86 -5.77 4.66
C ASP A 95 -10.40 -5.77 4.65
N PHE A 96 -11.05 -6.25 5.73
CA PHE A 96 -12.50 -6.16 5.91
C PHE A 96 -12.99 -4.70 5.95
N THR A 97 -12.31 -3.83 6.68
CA THR A 97 -12.71 -2.41 6.78
C THR A 97 -12.48 -1.68 5.47
N TRP A 98 -11.39 -1.96 4.75
CA TRP A 98 -11.11 -1.39 3.44
C TRP A 98 -12.14 -1.80 2.37
N ALA A 99 -12.55 -3.07 2.38
CA ALA A 99 -13.63 -3.57 1.52
C ALA A 99 -14.96 -2.88 1.85
N ALA A 100 -15.25 -2.66 3.14
CA ALA A 100 -16.45 -1.95 3.58
C ALA A 100 -16.44 -0.48 3.17
N ASP A 101 -15.29 0.22 3.26
CA ASP A 101 -15.12 1.60 2.79
C ASP A 101 -15.41 1.74 1.30
N SER A 102 -14.88 0.82 0.49
CA SER A 102 -15.09 0.80 -0.95
C SER A 102 -16.56 0.57 -1.30
N ALA A 103 -17.25 -0.30 -0.55
CA ALA A 103 -18.67 -0.57 -0.74
C ALA A 103 -19.53 0.60 -0.26
N ALA A 104 -19.24 1.17 0.93
CA ALA A 104 -19.98 2.28 1.51
C ALA A 104 -19.91 3.54 0.63
N THR A 105 -18.73 3.85 0.09
CA THR A 105 -18.55 5.00 -0.82
C THR A 105 -19.46 4.90 -2.03
N ARG A 106 -19.63 3.71 -2.62
CA ARG A 106 -20.53 3.48 -3.76
C ARG A 106 -22.01 3.58 -3.38
N LEU A 107 -22.36 3.31 -2.13
CA LEU A 107 -23.73 3.41 -1.63
C LEU A 107 -24.13 4.85 -1.28
N LEU A 108 -23.16 5.64 -0.82
CA LEU A 108 -23.39 7.02 -0.35
C LEU A 108 -23.40 8.04 -1.48
N PHE A 109 -22.68 7.80 -2.57
CA PHE A 109 -22.48 8.80 -3.62
C PHE A 109 -22.96 8.30 -4.99
N SER A 110 -23.60 9.20 -5.75
CA SER A 110 -23.99 8.94 -7.14
C SER A 110 -22.76 8.75 -8.04
N LYS A 111 -22.92 8.02 -9.14
CA LYS A 111 -21.84 7.76 -10.11
C LYS A 111 -21.13 9.03 -10.58
N ASP A 112 -21.87 10.11 -10.79
CA ASP A 112 -21.34 11.40 -11.27
C ASP A 112 -20.46 12.11 -10.25
N ARG A 113 -20.71 11.88 -8.96
CA ARG A 113 -19.94 12.46 -7.85
C ARG A 113 -18.82 11.54 -7.33
N LEU A 114 -18.84 10.28 -7.69
CA LEU A 114 -17.92 9.27 -7.16
C LEU A 114 -16.46 9.66 -7.41
N PHE A 115 -16.15 10.17 -8.62
CA PHE A 115 -14.80 10.59 -8.99
C PHE A 115 -14.31 11.77 -8.14
N ALA A 116 -15.16 12.79 -7.97
CA ALA A 116 -14.82 13.97 -7.17
C ALA A 116 -14.65 13.61 -5.68
N VAL A 117 -15.52 12.75 -5.15
CA VAL A 117 -15.46 12.28 -3.76
C VAL A 117 -14.22 11.43 -3.51
N THR A 118 -13.88 10.52 -4.44
CA THR A 118 -12.67 9.69 -4.32
C THR A 118 -11.42 10.56 -4.40
N GLY A 119 -11.38 11.54 -5.31
CA GLY A 119 -10.27 12.49 -5.40
C GLY A 119 -10.08 13.34 -4.14
N LEU A 120 -11.18 13.90 -3.60
CA LEU A 120 -11.15 14.65 -2.35
C LEU A 120 -10.76 13.76 -1.16
N GLY A 121 -11.30 12.54 -1.09
CA GLY A 121 -10.95 11.56 -0.07
C GLY A 121 -9.48 11.20 -0.09
N THR A 122 -8.89 11.03 -1.27
CA THR A 122 -7.44 10.78 -1.44
C THR A 122 -6.61 11.98 -0.98
N ALA A 123 -7.02 13.21 -1.32
CA ALA A 123 -6.29 14.42 -0.91
C ALA A 123 -6.35 14.63 0.60
N ILE A 124 -7.54 14.52 1.22
CA ILE A 124 -7.71 14.63 2.67
C ILE A 124 -6.98 13.48 3.36
N GLY A 125 -7.13 12.24 2.87
CA GLY A 125 -6.46 11.06 3.38
C GLY A 125 -4.95 11.23 3.39
N GLY A 126 -4.35 11.68 2.28
CA GLY A 126 -2.92 11.97 2.18
C GLY A 126 -2.44 13.02 3.18
N GLY A 127 -3.20 14.11 3.36
CA GLY A 127 -2.88 15.13 4.37
C GLY A 127 -2.94 14.59 5.80
N VAL A 128 -3.93 13.77 6.10
CA VAL A 128 -4.05 13.10 7.41
C VAL A 128 -2.94 12.07 7.60
N ASP A 129 -2.58 11.30 6.57
CA ASP A 129 -1.48 10.34 6.65
C ASP A 129 -0.14 11.03 6.96
N ILE A 130 0.12 12.19 6.35
CA ILE A 130 1.27 13.03 6.68
C ILE A 130 1.29 13.39 8.17
N ALA A 131 0.17 13.93 8.67
CA ALA A 131 0.05 14.30 10.08
C ALA A 131 0.22 13.08 11.01
N MET A 132 -0.36 11.94 10.64
CA MET A 132 -0.27 10.70 11.42
C MET A 132 1.15 10.11 11.44
N TYR A 133 1.91 10.19 10.34
CA TYR A 133 3.30 9.76 10.35
C TYR A 133 4.16 10.59 11.30
N PHE A 134 4.02 11.93 11.28
CA PHE A 134 4.71 12.78 12.24
C PHE A 134 4.30 12.49 13.69
N THR A 135 2.99 12.35 13.93
CA THR A 135 2.48 12.04 15.26
C THR A 135 2.98 10.68 15.73
N ALA A 136 3.00 9.67 14.86
CA ALA A 136 3.53 8.34 15.18
C ALA A 136 5.02 8.42 15.48
N GLY A 137 5.81 9.11 14.63
CA GLY A 137 7.24 9.29 14.84
C GLY A 137 7.55 9.96 16.18
N LEU A 138 6.89 11.08 16.46
CA LEU A 138 7.04 11.80 17.72
C LEU A 138 6.61 10.94 18.93
N THR A 139 5.49 10.24 18.82
CA THR A 139 4.98 9.38 19.90
C THR A 139 5.94 8.22 20.19
N ILE A 140 6.52 7.63 19.16
CA ILE A 140 7.48 6.52 19.30
C ILE A 140 8.81 7.05 19.89
N ASP A 141 9.29 8.22 19.49
CA ASP A 141 10.53 8.80 20.03
C ASP A 141 10.36 9.22 21.51
N LEU A 142 9.17 9.72 21.91
CA LEU A 142 8.90 10.16 23.28
C LEU A 142 8.49 9.02 24.24
N PHE A 143 7.67 8.07 23.77
CA PHE A 143 7.03 7.05 24.60
C PHE A 143 7.40 5.62 24.19
N GLY A 144 8.32 5.49 23.23
CA GLY A 144 8.71 4.18 22.70
C GLY A 144 7.64 3.55 21.79
N VAL A 145 7.91 2.33 21.35
CA VAL A 145 7.03 1.57 20.45
C VAL A 145 5.63 1.35 21.05
N ALA A 146 5.54 1.18 22.37
CA ALA A 146 4.26 1.03 23.07
C ALA A 146 3.37 2.29 22.86
N GLY A 147 3.97 3.49 22.85
CA GLY A 147 3.25 4.72 22.59
C GLY A 147 2.57 4.74 21.22
N GLY A 148 3.26 4.28 20.19
CA GLY A 148 2.68 4.13 18.85
C GLY A 148 1.49 3.14 18.82
N SER A 149 1.63 1.99 19.52
CA SER A 149 0.56 1.01 19.63
C SER A 149 -0.66 1.57 20.38
N TYR A 150 -0.45 2.33 21.44
CA TYR A 150 -1.54 2.93 22.22
C TYR A 150 -2.22 4.06 21.44
N LEU A 151 -1.46 4.86 20.71
CA LEU A 151 -2.01 5.87 19.80
C LEU A 151 -2.92 5.24 18.75
N TYR A 152 -2.46 4.16 18.11
CA TYR A 152 -3.26 3.43 17.12
C TYR A 152 -4.55 2.88 17.73
N ALA A 153 -4.46 2.24 18.91
CA ALA A 153 -5.63 1.73 19.61
C ALA A 153 -6.64 2.83 19.96
N GLY A 154 -6.17 4.00 20.41
CA GLY A 154 -7.01 5.17 20.69
C GLY A 154 -7.74 5.67 19.44
N LEU A 155 -7.04 5.80 18.32
CA LEU A 155 -7.65 6.19 17.04
C LEU A 155 -8.73 5.20 16.58
N LEU A 156 -8.51 3.91 16.75
CA LEU A 156 -9.48 2.86 16.43
C LEU A 156 -10.71 2.93 17.35
N ALA A 157 -10.52 3.17 18.66
CA ALA A 157 -11.61 3.31 19.59
C ALA A 157 -12.49 4.53 19.24
N VAL A 158 -11.88 5.66 18.89
CA VAL A 158 -12.60 6.84 18.39
C VAL A 158 -13.32 6.51 17.08
N GLY A 159 -12.65 5.83 16.15
CA GLY A 159 -13.24 5.38 14.88
C GLY A 159 -14.44 4.46 15.08
N ALA A 160 -14.38 3.54 16.04
CA ALA A 160 -15.51 2.67 16.42
C ALA A 160 -16.71 3.48 16.90
N GLY A 161 -16.48 4.51 17.72
CA GLY A 161 -17.53 5.43 18.16
C GLY A 161 -18.20 6.15 16.99
N PHE A 162 -17.43 6.70 16.07
CA PHE A 162 -17.97 7.34 14.87
C PHE A 162 -18.70 6.38 13.93
N ALA A 163 -18.32 5.09 13.89
CA ALA A 163 -18.96 4.10 13.03
C ALA A 163 -20.46 3.95 13.33
N PHE A 164 -20.88 4.12 14.57
CA PHE A 164 -22.30 4.12 14.94
C PHE A 164 -23.09 5.27 14.33
N LEU A 165 -22.45 6.39 14.04
CA LEU A 165 -23.07 7.60 13.50
C LEU A 165 -23.14 7.61 11.97
N LEU A 166 -22.50 6.64 11.28
CA LEU A 166 -22.44 6.62 9.82
C LEU A 166 -23.81 6.26 9.22
N PRO A 167 -24.42 7.12 8.38
CA PRO A 167 -25.69 6.86 7.73
C PRO A 167 -25.50 6.01 6.46
N ILE A 168 -25.02 4.78 6.59
CA ILE A 168 -24.77 3.90 5.44
C ILE A 168 -26.08 3.20 5.04
N PRO A 169 -26.60 3.41 3.81
CA PRO A 169 -27.81 2.75 3.36
C PRO A 169 -27.61 1.24 3.25
N THR A 170 -28.63 0.47 3.64
CA THR A 170 -28.66 -0.99 3.42
C THR A 170 -29.20 -1.28 2.03
N PRO A 171 -28.42 -1.94 1.15
CA PRO A 171 -28.91 -2.26 -0.18
C PRO A 171 -30.00 -3.33 -0.16
N ASN A 172 -31.12 -3.06 -0.85
CA ASN A 172 -32.24 -4.01 -1.01
C ASN A 172 -32.03 -5.00 -2.19
N ALA A 173 -30.86 -5.00 -2.85
CA ALA A 173 -30.64 -5.79 -4.05
C ALA A 173 -30.34 -7.26 -3.76
N LYS A 174 -30.87 -8.17 -4.61
CA LYS A 174 -30.48 -9.58 -4.64
C LYS A 174 -28.97 -9.72 -4.88
N ARG A 175 -28.31 -10.49 -4.02
CA ARG A 175 -26.84 -10.64 -4.01
C ARG A 175 -26.39 -11.59 -5.10
N PRO A 176 -25.40 -11.24 -5.93
CA PRO A 176 -24.87 -12.16 -6.96
C PRO A 176 -24.18 -13.37 -6.34
N ALA A 177 -24.17 -14.49 -7.05
CA ALA A 177 -23.49 -15.70 -6.62
C ALA A 177 -21.95 -15.53 -6.67
N TYR A 178 -21.27 -15.86 -5.59
CA TYR A 178 -19.82 -15.70 -5.42
C TYR A 178 -18.97 -16.41 -6.49
N ARG A 179 -19.38 -17.63 -6.88
CA ARG A 179 -18.58 -18.56 -7.71
C ARG A 179 -18.44 -18.11 -9.17
N THR A 180 -19.41 -17.41 -9.72
CA THR A 180 -19.43 -17.00 -11.13
C THR A 180 -18.46 -15.84 -11.41
N GLY A 181 -18.32 -14.89 -10.49
CA GLY A 181 -17.50 -13.70 -10.69
C GLY A 181 -16.00 -13.95 -10.82
N PHE A 182 -15.44 -14.93 -10.09
CA PHE A 182 -14.02 -15.24 -10.13
C PHE A 182 -13.60 -15.92 -11.44
N LEU A 183 -14.32 -16.98 -11.83
CA LEU A 183 -14.02 -17.72 -13.07
C LEU A 183 -14.21 -16.86 -14.33
N GLU A 184 -15.22 -16.00 -14.32
CA GLU A 184 -15.45 -15.03 -15.41
C GLU A 184 -14.33 -13.99 -15.50
N GLY A 185 -13.76 -13.55 -14.38
CA GLY A 185 -12.58 -12.67 -14.35
C GLY A 185 -11.37 -13.29 -15.08
N TRP A 186 -11.12 -14.59 -14.87
CA TRP A 186 -10.06 -15.32 -15.56
C TRP A 186 -10.31 -15.51 -17.05
N ALA A 187 -11.59 -15.63 -17.45
CA ALA A 187 -11.94 -15.75 -18.86
C ALA A 187 -11.53 -14.52 -19.68
N LEU A 188 -11.50 -13.33 -19.06
CA LEU A 188 -11.07 -12.09 -19.73
C LEU A 188 -9.61 -12.12 -20.19
N TYR A 189 -8.78 -12.96 -19.58
CA TYR A 189 -7.36 -13.10 -19.95
C TYR A 189 -7.13 -14.10 -21.09
N LYS A 190 -8.17 -14.83 -21.54
CA LYS A 190 -8.06 -15.82 -22.59
C LYS A 190 -8.20 -15.19 -23.99
N GLY A 191 -7.69 -15.88 -24.99
CA GLY A 191 -7.81 -15.47 -26.40
C GLY A 191 -6.96 -14.25 -26.79
N ALA A 192 -7.17 -13.77 -27.99
CA ALA A 192 -6.44 -12.61 -28.55
C ALA A 192 -6.81 -11.30 -27.88
N SER A 193 -8.09 -11.11 -27.57
CA SER A 193 -8.62 -9.93 -26.85
C SER A 193 -8.07 -9.79 -25.43
N GLY A 194 -7.65 -10.89 -24.80
CA GLY A 194 -7.02 -10.88 -23.47
C GLY A 194 -5.52 -10.57 -23.48
N LYS A 195 -4.88 -10.40 -24.64
CA LYS A 195 -3.43 -10.16 -24.75
C LYS A 195 -2.97 -8.90 -23.99
N PRO A 196 -3.63 -7.74 -24.10
CA PRO A 196 -3.25 -6.55 -23.31
C PRO A 196 -3.34 -6.78 -21.80
N LEU A 197 -4.36 -7.50 -21.32
CA LEU A 197 -4.52 -7.83 -19.91
C LEU A 197 -3.42 -8.77 -19.41
N ARG A 198 -2.99 -9.76 -20.21
CA ARG A 198 -1.85 -10.63 -19.86
C ARG A 198 -0.55 -9.84 -19.76
N HIS A 199 -0.29 -8.95 -20.73
CA HIS A 199 0.90 -8.08 -20.70
C HIS A 199 0.89 -7.19 -19.44
N LEU A 200 -0.27 -6.64 -19.12
CA LEU A 200 -0.46 -5.83 -17.93
C LEU A 200 -0.23 -6.65 -16.64
N ALA A 201 -0.75 -7.88 -16.58
CA ALA A 201 -0.56 -8.78 -15.44
C ALA A 201 0.93 -9.14 -15.25
N VAL A 202 1.67 -9.41 -16.33
CA VAL A 202 3.13 -9.67 -16.27
C VAL A 202 3.86 -8.43 -15.72
N LEU A 203 3.56 -7.24 -16.25
CA LEU A 203 4.20 -6.00 -15.78
C LEU A 203 3.84 -5.71 -14.33
N GLN A 204 2.58 -5.93 -13.93
CA GLN A 204 2.15 -5.73 -12.54
C GLN A 204 2.78 -6.75 -11.59
N SER A 205 2.96 -7.99 -12.02
CA SER A 205 3.67 -9.01 -11.24
C SER A 205 5.15 -8.64 -11.06
N ALA A 206 5.82 -8.23 -12.12
CA ALA A 206 7.21 -7.79 -12.04
C ALA A 206 7.37 -6.56 -11.12
N TYR A 207 6.50 -5.55 -11.28
CA TYR A 207 6.47 -4.37 -10.42
C TYR A 207 6.11 -4.73 -8.98
N GLY A 208 5.14 -5.61 -8.78
CA GLY A 208 4.70 -6.08 -7.46
C GLY A 208 5.85 -6.62 -6.63
N PHE A 209 6.78 -7.35 -7.24
CA PHE A 209 7.95 -7.87 -6.54
C PHE A 209 8.79 -6.76 -5.86
N PHE A 210 8.88 -5.59 -6.46
CA PHE A 210 9.68 -4.48 -5.94
C PHE A 210 8.87 -3.42 -5.19
N ILE A 211 7.54 -3.49 -5.15
CA ILE A 211 6.68 -2.41 -4.60
C ILE A 211 6.94 -2.13 -3.11
N ALA A 212 7.27 -3.16 -2.33
CA ALA A 212 7.58 -3.03 -0.92
C ALA A 212 9.00 -2.51 -0.64
N ALA A 213 9.89 -2.61 -1.63
CA ALA A 213 11.31 -2.30 -1.46
C ALA A 213 11.60 -0.86 -1.02
N PRO A 214 11.00 0.19 -1.60
CA PRO A 214 11.28 1.56 -1.17
C PRO A 214 11.04 1.78 0.33
N LEU A 215 9.96 1.23 0.89
CA LEU A 215 9.65 1.38 2.31
C LEU A 215 10.63 0.62 3.21
N LEU A 216 11.02 -0.59 2.83
CA LEU A 216 12.02 -1.39 3.55
C LEU A 216 13.41 -0.73 3.49
N LEU A 217 13.80 -0.23 2.32
CA LEU A 217 15.05 0.49 2.12
C LEU A 217 15.09 1.80 2.89
N LEU A 218 13.96 2.55 2.94
CA LEU A 218 13.86 3.75 3.76
C LEU A 218 14.12 3.45 5.24
N THR A 219 13.53 2.37 5.78
CA THR A 219 13.74 1.95 7.16
C THR A 219 15.22 1.65 7.43
N LEU A 220 15.87 0.92 6.52
CA LEU A 220 17.29 0.57 6.61
C LEU A 220 18.19 1.80 6.50
N TYR A 221 17.87 2.71 5.58
CA TYR A 221 18.59 3.95 5.33
C TYR A 221 18.59 4.86 6.57
N VAL A 222 17.44 5.08 7.17
CA VAL A 222 17.31 5.89 8.38
C VAL A 222 18.04 5.22 9.55
N GLY A 223 17.92 3.91 9.69
CA GLY A 223 18.62 3.16 10.74
C GLY A 223 20.13 3.29 10.65
N ARG A 224 20.69 3.31 9.44
CA ARG A 224 22.14 3.35 9.21
C ARG A 224 22.74 4.76 9.28
N PHE A 225 22.08 5.75 8.66
CA PHE A 225 22.70 7.06 8.42
C PHE A 225 22.19 8.19 9.34
N PHE A 226 21.06 7.99 10.02
CA PHE A 226 20.36 9.05 10.75
C PHE A 226 20.02 8.69 12.19
N SER A 227 20.93 8.05 12.90
CA SER A 227 20.84 7.75 14.35
C SER A 227 19.56 6.99 14.75
N SER A 228 18.95 6.28 13.82
CA SER A 228 17.73 5.49 14.06
C SER A 228 16.56 6.31 14.66
N SER A 229 16.44 7.61 14.29
CA SER A 229 15.34 8.44 14.75
C SER A 229 14.06 8.18 13.97
N GLN A 230 12.97 7.91 14.67
CA GLN A 230 11.67 7.70 14.06
C GLN A 230 11.08 8.99 13.47
N VAL A 231 11.39 10.14 14.04
CA VAL A 231 11.01 11.45 13.47
C VAL A 231 11.70 11.65 12.11
N THR A 232 12.97 11.26 11.99
CA THR A 232 13.68 11.31 10.71
C THR A 232 13.07 10.37 9.67
N PHE A 233 12.72 9.15 10.07
CA PHE A 233 11.97 8.22 9.22
C PHE A 233 10.64 8.83 8.76
N ALA A 234 9.86 9.39 9.69
CA ALA A 234 8.61 10.06 9.39
C ALA A 234 8.81 11.23 8.42
N GLY A 235 9.87 12.04 8.60
CA GLY A 235 10.19 13.17 7.72
C GLY A 235 10.46 12.74 6.28
N PHE A 236 11.24 11.68 6.07
CA PHE A 236 11.52 11.15 4.73
C PHE A 236 10.28 10.52 4.09
N TYR A 237 9.48 9.81 4.90
CA TYR A 237 8.24 9.23 4.40
C TYR A 237 7.21 10.31 4.04
N VAL A 238 7.15 11.41 4.79
CA VAL A 238 6.33 12.59 4.45
C VAL A 238 6.81 13.21 3.14
N ALA A 239 8.12 13.35 2.93
CA ALA A 239 8.63 13.83 1.65
C ALA A 239 8.16 12.94 0.48
N TYR A 240 8.22 11.62 0.66
CA TYR A 240 7.67 10.64 -0.28
C TYR A 240 6.17 10.88 -0.56
N LEU A 241 5.35 11.04 0.48
CA LEU A 241 3.91 11.29 0.35
C LEU A 241 3.61 12.62 -0.36
N VAL A 242 4.34 13.69 -0.01
CA VAL A 242 4.19 15.01 -0.65
C VAL A 242 4.52 14.94 -2.12
N GLY A 243 5.61 14.26 -2.50
CA GLY A 243 5.95 13.99 -3.90
C GLY A 243 4.82 13.28 -4.64
N GLY A 244 4.23 12.27 -4.01
CA GLY A 244 3.08 11.54 -4.54
C GLY A 244 1.84 12.42 -4.73
N ILE A 245 1.49 13.26 -3.77
CA ILE A 245 0.35 14.18 -3.85
C ILE A 245 0.55 15.18 -5.01
N ILE A 246 1.72 15.78 -5.11
CA ILE A 246 2.02 16.77 -6.15
C ILE A 246 1.89 16.15 -7.54
N ILE A 247 2.49 14.99 -7.79
CA ILE A 247 2.40 14.34 -9.11
C ILE A 247 0.97 13.87 -9.41
N GLY A 248 0.23 13.42 -8.42
CA GLY A 248 -1.19 13.07 -8.57
C GLY A 248 -2.02 14.25 -9.07
N ILE A 249 -1.82 15.45 -8.49
CA ILE A 249 -2.48 16.69 -8.92
C ILE A 249 -2.04 17.07 -10.34
N VAL A 250 -0.75 17.01 -10.63
CA VAL A 250 -0.19 17.34 -11.94
C VAL A 250 -0.76 16.42 -13.03
N LEU A 251 -0.74 15.11 -12.81
CA LEU A 251 -1.28 14.14 -13.77
C LEU A 251 -2.80 14.27 -13.93
N GLY A 252 -3.51 14.60 -12.86
CA GLY A 252 -4.93 14.88 -12.88
C GLY A 252 -5.28 16.08 -13.78
N LYS A 253 -4.46 17.14 -13.76
CA LYS A 253 -4.61 18.33 -14.62
C LYS A 253 -4.16 18.07 -16.07
N LEU A 254 -3.04 17.38 -16.27
CA LEU A 254 -2.48 17.09 -17.59
C LEU A 254 -3.30 16.08 -18.37
N ASN A 255 -4.01 15.20 -17.67
CA ASN A 255 -4.88 14.16 -18.23
C ASN A 255 -4.25 13.40 -19.44
N PRO A 256 -3.16 12.65 -19.26
CA PRO A 256 -2.35 12.10 -20.36
C PRO A 256 -3.02 10.86 -21.01
N ARG A 257 -4.29 10.99 -21.44
CA ARG A 257 -5.12 9.86 -21.92
C ARG A 257 -4.45 9.05 -23.03
N GLY A 258 -3.78 9.70 -23.96
CA GLY A 258 -3.10 9.04 -25.08
C GLY A 258 -1.71 8.50 -24.78
N ARG A 259 -1.17 8.65 -23.55
CA ARG A 259 0.23 8.34 -23.22
C ARG A 259 0.41 7.64 -21.86
N ILE A 260 -0.64 6.97 -21.37
CA ILE A 260 -0.64 6.37 -20.03
C ILE A 260 0.47 5.31 -19.88
N GLY A 261 0.67 4.47 -20.91
CA GLY A 261 1.76 3.48 -20.90
C GLY A 261 3.14 4.11 -20.85
N LEU A 262 3.34 5.24 -21.57
CA LEU A 262 4.60 5.99 -21.53
C LEU A 262 4.84 6.57 -20.13
N VAL A 263 3.83 7.20 -19.52
CA VAL A 263 3.92 7.75 -18.15
C VAL A 263 4.30 6.66 -17.17
N GLY A 264 3.66 5.48 -17.24
CA GLY A 264 3.96 4.35 -16.36
C GLY A 264 5.39 3.83 -16.51
N ASN A 265 5.89 3.72 -17.76
CA ASN A 265 7.25 3.23 -18.02
C ASN A 265 8.32 4.26 -17.65
N VAL A 266 8.10 5.55 -17.94
CA VAL A 266 9.00 6.63 -17.50
C VAL A 266 9.05 6.69 -15.97
N ALA A 267 7.93 6.51 -15.29
CA ALA A 267 7.87 6.48 -13.84
C ALA A 267 8.71 5.32 -13.26
N LEU A 268 8.65 4.12 -13.85
CA LEU A 268 9.48 2.98 -13.43
C LEU A 268 10.98 3.25 -13.64
N LEU A 269 11.37 3.79 -14.80
CA LEU A 269 12.76 4.20 -15.07
C LEU A 269 13.23 5.25 -14.07
N SER A 270 12.40 6.26 -13.81
CA SER A 270 12.70 7.34 -12.86
C SER A 270 12.87 6.78 -11.44
N THR A 271 12.03 5.83 -11.00
CA THR A 271 12.16 5.20 -9.68
C THR A 271 13.52 4.53 -9.55
N GLY A 272 13.93 3.73 -10.54
CA GLY A 272 15.24 3.07 -10.53
C GLY A 272 16.39 4.07 -10.55
N ALA A 273 16.33 5.09 -11.42
CA ALA A 273 17.37 6.12 -11.50
C ALA A 273 17.52 6.92 -10.18
N VAL A 274 16.40 7.30 -9.56
CA VAL A 274 16.40 8.04 -8.29
C VAL A 274 16.94 7.17 -7.15
N LEU A 275 16.68 5.87 -7.12
CA LEU A 275 17.26 4.95 -6.14
C LEU A 275 18.78 4.84 -6.30
N ILE A 276 19.33 4.89 -7.52
CA ILE A 276 20.78 4.95 -7.74
C ILE A 276 21.34 6.26 -7.18
N VAL A 277 20.65 7.39 -7.40
CA VAL A 277 21.07 8.69 -6.84
C VAL A 277 21.01 8.68 -5.31
N ALA A 278 20.08 7.94 -4.70
CA ALA A 278 19.98 7.81 -3.26
C ALA A 278 21.30 7.34 -2.62
N GLU A 279 22.00 6.42 -3.28
CA GLU A 279 23.30 5.91 -2.80
C GLU A 279 24.41 6.97 -2.84
N LEU A 280 24.35 7.87 -3.81
CA LEU A 280 25.37 8.91 -3.98
C LEU A 280 25.25 10.07 -2.98
N VAL A 281 24.07 10.23 -2.36
CA VAL A 281 23.77 11.36 -1.46
C VAL A 281 23.64 10.95 0.01
N THR A 282 24.13 9.76 0.35
CA THR A 282 24.13 9.24 1.72
C THR A 282 24.83 10.21 2.68
N GLY A 283 24.21 10.47 3.84
CA GLY A 283 24.74 11.36 4.87
C GLY A 283 24.26 12.81 4.79
N SER A 284 23.65 13.26 3.69
CA SER A 284 23.01 14.58 3.61
C SER A 284 21.50 14.47 3.83
N ALA A 285 20.99 14.98 4.95
CA ALA A 285 19.56 14.95 5.25
C ALA A 285 18.73 15.69 4.18
N VAL A 286 19.20 16.86 3.72
CA VAL A 286 18.50 17.67 2.70
C VAL A 286 18.44 16.93 1.37
N ALA A 287 19.55 16.36 0.92
CA ALA A 287 19.59 15.61 -0.33
C ALA A 287 18.72 14.34 -0.23
N SER A 288 18.71 13.68 0.91
CA SER A 288 17.86 12.50 1.17
C SER A 288 16.38 12.85 1.12
N VAL A 289 15.94 13.98 1.71
CA VAL A 289 14.56 14.46 1.60
C VAL A 289 14.17 14.66 0.13
N ALA A 290 15.04 15.29 -0.67
CA ALA A 290 14.79 15.51 -2.10
C ALA A 290 14.68 14.17 -2.88
N VAL A 291 15.55 13.21 -2.57
CA VAL A 291 15.51 11.87 -3.18
C VAL A 291 14.21 11.15 -2.85
N TRP A 292 13.82 11.09 -1.57
CA TRP A 292 12.59 10.40 -1.18
C TRP A 292 11.33 11.10 -1.71
N PHE A 293 11.34 12.42 -1.84
CA PHE A 293 10.32 13.15 -2.56
C PHE A 293 10.21 12.68 -4.02
N LEU A 294 11.34 12.56 -4.74
CA LEU A 294 11.35 12.10 -6.13
C LEU A 294 10.94 10.63 -6.27
N VAL A 295 11.29 9.76 -5.32
CA VAL A 295 10.78 8.37 -5.28
C VAL A 295 9.25 8.39 -5.16
N GLY A 296 8.70 9.25 -4.30
CA GLY A 296 7.26 9.45 -4.15
C GLY A 296 6.58 9.93 -5.43
N VAL A 297 7.19 10.90 -6.13
CA VAL A 297 6.72 11.37 -7.45
C VAL A 297 6.66 10.21 -8.44
N ALA A 298 7.75 9.46 -8.58
CA ALA A 298 7.85 8.40 -9.58
C ALA A 298 6.91 7.22 -9.28
N THR A 299 6.89 6.72 -8.05
CA THR A 299 6.02 5.58 -7.67
C THR A 299 4.54 5.93 -7.79
N THR A 300 4.13 7.13 -7.35
CA THR A 300 2.74 7.56 -7.46
C THR A 300 2.33 7.83 -8.92
N ALA A 301 3.23 8.36 -9.75
CA ALA A 301 2.97 8.51 -11.18
C ALA A 301 2.66 7.15 -11.83
N ARG A 302 3.40 6.10 -11.47
CA ARG A 302 3.16 4.72 -11.93
C ARG A 302 1.80 4.19 -11.48
N ILE A 303 1.47 4.35 -10.20
CA ILE A 303 0.20 3.89 -9.62
C ILE A 303 -0.98 4.62 -10.28
N THR A 304 -0.87 5.94 -10.43
CA THR A 304 -1.90 6.77 -11.06
C THR A 304 -2.12 6.41 -12.52
N ALA A 305 -1.04 6.21 -13.29
CA ALA A 305 -1.12 5.77 -14.68
C ALA A 305 -1.85 4.43 -14.80
N PHE A 306 -1.52 3.46 -13.94
CA PHE A 306 -2.17 2.16 -13.92
C PHE A 306 -3.65 2.25 -13.54
N SER A 307 -3.98 2.99 -12.48
CA SER A 307 -5.36 3.18 -12.03
C SER A 307 -6.23 3.84 -13.10
N ASN A 308 -5.71 4.87 -13.77
CA ASN A 308 -6.39 5.56 -14.87
C ASN A 308 -6.60 4.62 -16.06
N TYR A 309 -5.63 3.78 -16.38
CA TYR A 309 -5.78 2.78 -17.43
C TYR A 309 -6.93 1.81 -17.14
N LEU A 310 -6.99 1.27 -15.92
CA LEU A 310 -8.05 0.37 -15.55
C LEU A 310 -9.42 1.06 -15.59
N GLN A 311 -9.53 2.25 -15.01
CA GLN A 311 -10.81 2.94 -14.90
C GLN A 311 -11.35 3.44 -16.25
N GLY A 312 -10.47 3.85 -17.16
CA GLY A 312 -10.86 4.33 -18.47
C GLY A 312 -10.96 3.26 -19.55
N GLY A 313 -10.18 2.17 -19.43
CA GLY A 313 -10.07 1.12 -20.45
C GLY A 313 -11.13 0.03 -20.38
N PHE A 314 -11.86 -0.09 -19.26
CA PHE A 314 -12.77 -1.20 -19.06
C PHE A 314 -14.14 -0.76 -18.55
N PRO A 315 -15.24 -1.40 -19.03
CA PRO A 315 -16.57 -1.14 -18.52
C PRO A 315 -16.67 -1.44 -17.01
N PRO A 316 -17.51 -0.68 -16.26
CA PRO A 316 -17.66 -0.85 -14.81
C PRO A 316 -18.01 -2.30 -14.38
N GLU A 317 -18.72 -3.05 -15.23
CA GLU A 317 -19.18 -4.40 -14.98
C GLU A 317 -18.03 -5.42 -14.86
N VAL A 318 -16.92 -5.17 -15.58
CA VAL A 318 -15.74 -6.06 -15.58
C VAL A 318 -14.58 -5.50 -14.78
N LEU A 319 -14.60 -4.20 -14.47
CA LEU A 319 -13.51 -3.48 -13.80
C LEU A 319 -13.15 -4.12 -12.44
N ALA A 320 -14.16 -4.45 -11.63
CA ALA A 320 -13.92 -5.07 -10.33
C ALA A 320 -13.21 -6.43 -10.43
N ARG A 321 -13.55 -7.23 -11.46
CA ARG A 321 -12.94 -8.54 -11.72
C ARG A 321 -11.49 -8.40 -12.20
N ILE A 322 -11.23 -7.46 -13.11
CA ILE A 322 -9.87 -7.18 -13.60
C ILE A 322 -9.00 -6.64 -12.48
N SER A 323 -9.51 -5.70 -11.68
CA SER A 323 -8.80 -5.16 -10.53
C SER A 323 -8.49 -6.24 -9.50
N GLY A 324 -9.46 -7.10 -9.16
CA GLY A 324 -9.25 -8.22 -8.23
C GLY A 324 -8.14 -9.16 -8.69
N ASN A 325 -8.13 -9.55 -9.96
CA ASN A 325 -7.07 -10.39 -10.52
C ASN A 325 -5.70 -9.70 -10.51
N ASN A 326 -5.64 -8.39 -10.80
CA ASN A 326 -4.39 -7.63 -10.74
C ASN A 326 -3.89 -7.50 -9.30
N TYR A 327 -4.77 -7.29 -8.31
CA TYR A 327 -4.39 -7.31 -6.89
C TYR A 327 -3.85 -8.67 -6.46
N LEU A 328 -4.44 -9.76 -6.93
CA LEU A 328 -3.94 -11.11 -6.67
C LEU A 328 -2.52 -11.29 -7.23
N PHE A 329 -2.28 -10.95 -8.49
CA PHE A 329 -0.96 -11.05 -9.10
C PHE A 329 0.08 -10.18 -8.41
N THR A 330 -0.26 -8.90 -8.16
CA THR A 330 0.64 -7.97 -7.49
C THR A 330 0.89 -8.40 -6.04
N GLY A 331 -0.13 -8.87 -5.33
CA GLY A 331 -0.04 -9.30 -3.95
C GLY A 331 0.87 -10.53 -3.76
N ILE A 332 0.71 -11.57 -4.61
CA ILE A 332 1.58 -12.75 -4.57
C ILE A 332 3.05 -12.35 -4.79
N THR A 333 3.31 -11.54 -5.80
CA THR A 333 4.69 -11.13 -6.10
C THR A 333 5.25 -10.13 -5.10
N SER A 334 4.42 -9.25 -4.54
CA SER A 334 4.80 -8.32 -3.47
C SER A 334 5.17 -9.07 -2.18
N THR A 335 4.40 -10.10 -1.85
CA THR A 335 4.72 -11.01 -0.74
C THR A 335 6.10 -11.65 -0.95
N ALA A 336 6.33 -12.25 -2.13
CA ALA A 336 7.62 -12.85 -2.47
C ALA A 336 8.76 -11.83 -2.43
N GLY A 337 8.53 -10.62 -2.96
CA GLY A 337 9.50 -9.53 -2.98
C GLY A 337 9.87 -9.03 -1.58
N ALA A 338 8.87 -8.84 -0.69
CA ALA A 338 9.12 -8.41 0.67
C ALA A 338 9.95 -9.44 1.45
N PHE A 339 9.60 -10.73 1.34
CA PHE A 339 10.39 -11.80 1.94
C PHE A 339 11.81 -11.89 1.35
N ALA A 340 11.94 -11.77 0.02
CA ALA A 340 13.24 -11.84 -0.65
C ALA A 340 14.15 -10.68 -0.21
N ILE A 341 13.65 -9.43 -0.22
CA ILE A 341 14.42 -8.25 0.20
C ILE A 341 14.78 -8.34 1.67
N GLY A 342 13.85 -8.77 2.53
CA GLY A 342 14.11 -9.01 3.94
C GLY A 342 15.21 -10.05 4.14
N ALA A 343 15.14 -11.20 3.46
CA ALA A 343 16.14 -12.25 3.55
C ALA A 343 17.50 -11.81 2.99
N LEU A 344 17.52 -11.17 1.84
CA LEU A 344 18.77 -10.67 1.23
C LEU A 344 19.45 -9.61 2.10
N SER A 345 18.71 -8.87 2.91
CA SER A 345 19.29 -7.88 3.83
C SER A 345 20.20 -8.48 4.91
N THR A 346 20.13 -9.80 5.13
CA THR A 346 21.00 -10.50 6.10
C THR A 346 22.39 -10.80 5.52
N ILE A 347 22.53 -10.81 4.20
CA ILE A 347 23.77 -11.19 3.50
C ILE A 347 24.31 -10.07 2.60
N TRP A 348 23.49 -9.13 2.18
CA TRP A 348 23.87 -8.04 1.29
C TRP A 348 23.92 -6.71 2.03
N SER A 349 24.83 -5.83 1.59
CA SER A 349 24.88 -4.45 2.08
C SER A 349 23.63 -3.68 1.65
N PRO A 350 23.25 -2.62 2.38
CA PRO A 350 22.15 -1.73 1.99
C PRO A 350 22.31 -1.18 0.57
N ASP A 351 23.54 -0.83 0.19
CA ASP A 351 23.86 -0.29 -1.12
C ASP A 351 23.60 -1.34 -2.22
N ALA A 352 24.00 -2.60 -1.99
CA ALA A 352 23.72 -3.71 -2.92
C ALA A 352 22.21 -3.96 -3.07
N LEU A 353 21.44 -3.89 -1.96
CA LEU A 353 19.98 -4.04 -1.99
C LEU A 353 19.31 -2.90 -2.76
N THR A 354 19.76 -1.67 -2.55
CA THR A 354 19.26 -0.49 -3.26
C THR A 354 19.57 -0.61 -4.76
N GLY A 355 20.81 -0.99 -5.11
CA GLY A 355 21.23 -1.21 -6.49
C GLY A 355 20.40 -2.29 -7.20
N VAL A 356 20.18 -3.44 -6.56
CA VAL A 356 19.33 -4.51 -7.13
C VAL A 356 17.89 -4.05 -7.28
N THR A 357 17.37 -3.31 -6.31
CA THR A 357 16.01 -2.75 -6.39
C THR A 357 15.91 -1.74 -7.54
N ALA A 358 16.90 -0.87 -7.70
CA ALA A 358 16.96 0.09 -8.79
C ALA A 358 16.99 -0.60 -10.15
N VAL A 359 17.86 -1.60 -10.32
CA VAL A 359 17.92 -2.45 -11.54
C VAL A 359 16.60 -3.16 -11.77
N GLY A 360 15.94 -3.63 -10.72
CA GLY A 360 14.62 -4.26 -10.79
C GLY A 360 13.55 -3.32 -11.36
N PHE A 361 13.47 -2.08 -10.90
CA PHE A 361 12.54 -1.08 -11.45
C PHE A 361 12.86 -0.72 -12.91
N ILE A 362 14.14 -0.59 -13.26
CA ILE A 362 14.57 -0.39 -14.66
C ILE A 362 14.18 -1.60 -15.51
N GLY A 363 14.39 -2.82 -15.02
CA GLY A 363 13.97 -4.05 -15.68
C GLY A 363 12.45 -4.10 -15.90
N CYS A 364 11.64 -3.69 -14.92
CA CYS A 364 10.19 -3.55 -15.09
C CYS A 364 9.83 -2.56 -16.22
N ALA A 365 10.54 -1.44 -16.32
CA ALA A 365 10.32 -0.48 -17.40
C ALA A 365 10.67 -1.06 -18.77
N VAL A 366 11.78 -1.78 -18.87
CA VAL A 366 12.18 -2.50 -20.10
C VAL A 366 11.12 -3.53 -20.49
N ILE A 367 10.63 -4.33 -19.53
CA ILE A 367 9.51 -5.26 -19.77
C ILE A 367 8.29 -4.49 -20.29
N GLY A 368 7.93 -3.37 -19.67
CA GLY A 368 6.81 -2.54 -20.11
C GLY A 368 6.98 -2.00 -21.54
N ILE A 369 8.18 -1.61 -21.93
CA ILE A 369 8.48 -1.13 -23.28
C ILE A 369 8.42 -2.28 -24.31
N LEU A 370 8.90 -3.46 -23.96
CA LEU A 370 8.91 -4.63 -24.84
C LEU A 370 7.51 -5.24 -25.04
N LEU A 371 6.64 -5.13 -24.02
CA LEU A 371 5.27 -5.60 -24.10
C LEU A 371 4.41 -4.62 -24.89
N GLN A 372 4.13 -4.93 -26.16
CA GLN A 372 3.33 -4.06 -27.06
C GLN A 372 1.99 -3.63 -26.46
N GLY A 373 1.31 -4.50 -25.71
CA GLY A 373 0.04 -4.20 -25.06
C GLY A 373 0.14 -3.11 -23.98
N THR A 374 1.30 -2.87 -23.39
CA THR A 374 1.51 -1.79 -22.39
C THR A 374 2.04 -0.52 -23.06
N ARG A 375 2.71 -0.62 -24.19
CA ARG A 375 3.23 0.53 -24.96
C ARG A 375 2.11 1.33 -25.63
N THR A 376 1.07 0.63 -26.08
CA THR A 376 -0.07 1.23 -26.81
C THR A 376 -1.27 1.51 -25.90
N LEU A 377 -1.08 1.50 -24.57
CA LEU A 377 -2.13 1.89 -23.64
C LEU A 377 -2.49 3.37 -23.81
N ALA A 378 -3.42 3.60 -24.70
CA ALA A 378 -4.07 4.87 -24.96
C ALA A 378 -5.58 4.66 -24.93
N PHE A 379 -6.33 5.66 -24.50
CA PHE A 379 -7.80 5.73 -24.64
C PHE A 379 -8.15 6.66 -25.79
#